data_8ba0ed60438ce5d04da8d185e2275ac0
#
_entry.id   8ba0ed60438ce5d04da8d185e2275ac0
#
_cell.length_a   1.000
_cell.length_b   1.000
_cell.length_c   1.000
_cell.angle_alpha   90.00
_cell.angle_beta   90.00
_cell.angle_gamma   90.00
#
_symmetry.space_group_name_H-M   'P 1'
#
loop_
_entity.id
_entity.type
_entity.pdbx_description
1 polymer ?
#
loop_
_entity_poly.entity_id
_entity_poly.type
_entity_poly.pdbx_seq_one_letter_code
_entity_poly.pdbx_strand_id
1 'polypeptide(L)'
;MSEAKHTASPWGDISGQGKMRSIRAQGKTIAEAVAGDSIEEIEANARLIAAAPDLLTACKAIMNAETRKQHELAVREVEKAID
;
A
#
# COMPACT_ATOMS: atom_id res chain seq x y z
N MET A 1 18.29 -14.09 0.10
CA MET A 1 16.83 -14.01 -0.10
C MET A 1 16.53 -13.10 -1.28
N SER A 2 15.72 -13.57 -2.17
CA SER A 2 15.37 -12.74 -3.32
C SER A 2 14.30 -11.75 -2.92
N GLU A 3 14.41 -10.54 -3.43
CA GLU A 3 13.39 -9.55 -3.23
C GLU A 3 12.31 -9.69 -4.29
N ALA A 4 11.07 -9.44 -3.89
CA ALA A 4 9.98 -9.38 -4.83
C ALA A 4 10.23 -8.20 -5.77
N LYS A 5 10.11 -8.44 -7.06
CA LYS A 5 10.38 -7.41 -8.06
C LYS A 5 9.09 -6.73 -8.49
N HIS A 6 8.44 -6.12 -7.53
CA HIS A 6 7.24 -5.35 -7.84
C HIS A 6 7.62 -3.96 -8.36
N THR A 7 6.64 -3.30 -8.95
CA THR A 7 6.84 -1.94 -9.44
C THR A 7 7.22 -1.03 -8.28
N ALA A 8 8.20 -0.17 -8.52
CA ALA A 8 8.70 0.74 -7.49
C ALA A 8 7.62 1.73 -7.06
N SER A 9 7.66 2.08 -5.77
CA SER A 9 6.77 3.11 -5.21
C SER A 9 7.17 4.50 -5.73
N PRO A 10 6.27 5.48 -5.66
CA PRO A 10 4.94 5.41 -5.04
C PRO A 10 3.87 4.85 -5.98
N TRP A 11 2.87 4.22 -5.39
CA TRP A 11 1.68 3.77 -6.12
C TRP A 11 0.56 4.76 -5.81
N GLY A 12 0.76 6.02 -6.19
CA GLY A 12 -0.11 7.08 -5.75
C GLY A 12 -0.98 7.72 -6.81
N ASP A 13 -0.85 7.27 -8.05
CA ASP A 13 -1.62 7.84 -9.14
C ASP A 13 -2.94 7.07 -9.26
N ILE A 14 -3.96 7.58 -8.58
CA ILE A 14 -5.29 6.96 -8.57
C ILE A 14 -6.19 7.75 -9.51
N SER A 15 -6.73 7.06 -10.51
CA SER A 15 -7.60 7.69 -11.51
C SER A 15 -8.71 6.74 -11.91
N GLY A 16 -9.71 7.27 -12.59
CA GLY A 16 -10.82 6.48 -13.09
C GLY A 16 -12.14 7.18 -12.95
N GLN A 17 -13.19 6.55 -13.47
CA GLN A 17 -14.53 7.08 -13.46
C GLN A 17 -15.52 6.00 -12.99
N GLY A 18 -16.66 6.47 -12.47
CA GLY A 18 -17.70 5.56 -12.02
C GLY A 18 -17.22 4.64 -10.92
N LYS A 19 -17.49 3.37 -11.07
CA LYS A 19 -17.18 2.37 -10.05
C LYS A 19 -15.87 1.66 -10.31
N MET A 20 -14.89 2.38 -10.83
CA MET A 20 -13.58 1.80 -11.08
C MET A 20 -12.50 2.84 -10.79
N ARG A 21 -11.44 2.42 -10.12
CA ARG A 21 -10.26 3.26 -9.92
C ARG A 21 -9.03 2.46 -10.26
N SER A 22 -8.17 3.06 -11.07
CA SER A 22 -6.89 2.46 -11.45
C SER A 22 -5.81 3.05 -10.57
N ILE A 23 -4.95 2.18 -10.05
CA ILE A 23 -3.77 2.59 -9.27
C ILE A 23 -2.58 2.42 -10.20
N ARG A 24 -1.87 3.51 -10.46
CA ARG A 24 -0.78 3.53 -11.41
C ARG A 24 0.53 3.92 -10.75
N ALA A 25 1.62 3.40 -11.29
CA ALA A 25 2.97 3.75 -10.89
C ALA A 25 3.91 3.52 -12.07
N GLN A 26 4.86 4.42 -12.24
CA GLN A 26 5.86 4.30 -13.31
C GLN A 26 5.22 4.13 -14.70
N GLY A 27 4.12 4.83 -14.94
CA GLY A 27 3.43 4.77 -16.23
C GLY A 27 2.65 3.50 -16.48
N LYS A 28 2.49 2.66 -15.47
CA LYS A 28 1.80 1.37 -15.60
C LYS A 28 0.61 1.30 -14.68
N THR A 29 -0.43 0.59 -15.11
CA THR A 29 -1.54 0.27 -14.22
C THR A 29 -1.15 -0.94 -13.38
N ILE A 30 -1.07 -0.73 -12.06
CA ILE A 30 -0.67 -1.78 -11.12
C ILE A 30 -1.87 -2.60 -10.72
N ALA A 31 -2.99 -1.95 -10.46
CA ALA A 31 -4.20 -2.62 -9.98
C ALA A 31 -5.41 -1.77 -10.29
N GLU A 32 -6.59 -2.41 -10.22
CA GLU A 32 -7.86 -1.71 -10.39
C GLU A 32 -8.78 -2.07 -9.25
N ALA A 33 -9.36 -1.07 -8.61
CA ALA A 33 -10.34 -1.27 -7.55
C ALA A 33 -11.72 -1.14 -8.17
N VAL A 34 -12.45 -2.24 -8.24
CA VAL A 34 -13.79 -2.29 -8.85
C VAL A 34 -14.85 -2.82 -7.90
N ALA A 35 -14.45 -3.30 -6.74
CA ALA A 35 -15.38 -3.86 -5.76
C ALA A 35 -15.73 -2.82 -4.71
N GLY A 36 -17.01 -2.74 -4.38
CA GLY A 36 -17.51 -1.82 -3.36
C GLY A 36 -18.92 -1.42 -3.65
N ASP A 37 -19.66 -1.03 -2.61
CA ASP A 37 -21.06 -0.65 -2.73
C ASP A 37 -21.25 0.82 -3.13
N SER A 38 -20.18 1.62 -3.01
CA SER A 38 -20.24 3.03 -3.32
C SER A 38 -18.91 3.50 -3.90
N ILE A 39 -18.94 4.66 -4.56
CA ILE A 39 -17.71 5.26 -5.07
C ILE A 39 -16.74 5.55 -3.93
N GLU A 40 -17.25 5.99 -2.79
CA GLU A 40 -16.41 6.27 -1.63
C GLU A 40 -15.69 5.03 -1.14
N GLU A 41 -16.35 3.89 -1.12
CA GLU A 41 -15.73 2.65 -0.71
C GLU A 41 -14.67 2.21 -1.73
N ILE A 42 -14.96 2.35 -3.02
CA ILE A 42 -14.01 2.01 -4.06
C ILE A 42 -12.76 2.89 -3.97
N GLU A 43 -12.94 4.18 -3.71
CA GLU A 43 -11.81 5.09 -3.52
C GLU A 43 -10.98 4.72 -2.28
N ALA A 44 -11.64 4.33 -1.20
CA ALA A 44 -10.95 3.89 0.00
C ALA A 44 -10.14 2.62 -0.28
N ASN A 45 -10.72 1.69 -1.03
CA ASN A 45 -10.02 0.47 -1.44
C ASN A 45 -8.80 0.80 -2.30
N ALA A 46 -8.95 1.75 -3.23
CA ALA A 46 -7.84 2.17 -4.08
C ALA A 46 -6.71 2.77 -3.25
N ARG A 47 -7.02 3.58 -2.26
CA ARG A 47 -6.00 4.17 -1.38
C ARG A 47 -5.28 3.10 -0.57
N LEU A 48 -6.00 2.08 -0.13
CA LEU A 48 -5.40 0.98 0.60
C LEU A 48 -4.42 0.21 -0.29
N ILE A 49 -4.81 -0.04 -1.53
CA ILE A 49 -3.92 -0.70 -2.49
C ILE A 49 -2.69 0.17 -2.75
N ALA A 50 -2.89 1.48 -2.90
CA ALA A 50 -1.79 2.41 -3.13
C ALA A 50 -0.81 2.47 -1.96
N ALA A 51 -1.25 2.14 -0.75
CA ALA A 51 -0.41 2.12 0.43
C ALA A 51 0.42 0.82 0.54
N ALA A 52 0.21 -0.14 -0.35
CA ALA A 52 0.89 -1.43 -0.25
C ALA A 52 2.42 -1.34 -0.17
N PRO A 53 3.11 -0.51 -0.96
CA PRO A 53 4.56 -0.42 -0.82
C PRO A 53 5.01 0.05 0.57
N ASP A 54 4.31 1.02 1.15
CA ASP A 54 4.63 1.53 2.48
C ASP A 54 4.36 0.48 3.56
N LEU A 55 3.25 -0.26 3.42
CA LEU A 55 2.93 -1.34 4.34
C LEU A 55 3.99 -2.44 4.27
N LEU A 56 4.43 -2.78 3.07
CA LEU A 56 5.48 -3.78 2.89
C LEU A 56 6.78 -3.33 3.56
N THR A 57 7.16 -2.06 3.38
CA THR A 57 8.35 -1.50 3.99
C THR A 57 8.27 -1.57 5.52
N ALA A 58 7.12 -1.21 6.09
CA ALA A 58 6.91 -1.28 7.52
C ALA A 58 6.99 -2.71 8.04
N CYS A 59 6.43 -3.67 7.30
CA CYS A 59 6.51 -5.08 7.67
C CYS A 59 7.96 -5.60 7.63
N LYS A 60 8.73 -5.18 6.64
CA LYS A 60 10.14 -5.55 6.58
C LYS A 60 10.91 -4.98 7.74
N ALA A 61 10.58 -3.76 8.17
CA ALA A 61 11.23 -3.17 9.34
C ALA A 61 10.99 -3.99 10.60
N ILE A 62 9.76 -4.52 10.77
CA ILE A 62 9.45 -5.40 11.89
C ILE A 62 10.28 -6.67 11.82
N MET A 63 10.35 -7.28 10.64
CA MET A 63 11.09 -8.53 10.45
C MET A 63 12.59 -8.36 10.70
N ASN A 64 13.11 -7.17 10.47
CA ASN A 64 14.53 -6.89 10.62
C ASN A 64 14.88 -6.25 11.97
N ALA A 65 13.91 -6.10 12.86
CA ALA A 65 14.16 -5.54 14.18
C ALA A 65 15.05 -6.48 15.00
N GLU A 66 16.14 -5.94 15.53
CA GLU A 66 17.11 -6.72 16.28
C GLU A 66 16.87 -6.68 17.77
N THR A 67 16.19 -5.65 18.26
CA THR A 67 15.92 -5.48 19.68
C THR A 67 14.42 -5.27 19.90
N ARG A 68 14.00 -5.51 21.13
CA ARG A 68 12.62 -5.29 21.52
C ARG A 68 12.18 -3.84 21.25
N LYS A 69 13.06 -2.90 21.56
CA LYS A 69 12.76 -1.49 21.35
C LYS A 69 12.55 -1.16 19.89
N GLN A 70 13.39 -1.70 19.00
CA GLN A 70 13.25 -1.51 17.57
C GLN A 70 11.95 -2.14 17.07
N HIS A 71 11.61 -3.29 17.60
CA HIS A 71 10.37 -3.97 17.23
C HIS A 71 9.15 -3.12 17.61
N GLU A 72 9.14 -2.53 18.78
CA GLU A 72 8.04 -1.66 19.19
C GLU A 72 7.88 -0.45 18.29
N LEU A 73 9.00 0.17 17.88
CA LEU A 73 8.96 1.31 16.97
C LEU A 73 8.44 0.89 15.59
N ALA A 74 8.83 -0.28 15.11
CA ALA A 74 8.37 -0.78 13.84
C ALA A 74 6.86 -1.03 13.85
N VAL A 75 6.33 -1.56 14.94
CA VAL A 75 4.90 -1.78 15.10
C VAL A 75 4.14 -0.46 15.02
N ARG A 76 4.66 0.59 15.64
CA ARG A 76 4.03 1.91 15.57
C ARG A 76 3.98 2.45 14.15
N GLU A 77 5.01 2.20 13.35
CA GLU A 77 5.02 2.62 11.96
C GLU A 77 3.98 1.88 11.13
N VAL A 78 3.77 0.60 11.40
CA VAL A 78 2.72 -0.16 10.75
C VAL A 78 1.34 0.42 11.08
N GLU A 79 1.10 0.76 12.34
CA GLU A 79 -0.16 1.36 12.76
C GLU A 79 -0.42 2.68 12.02
N LYS A 80 0.60 3.51 11.87
CA LYS A 80 0.48 4.77 11.14
C LYS A 80 0.16 4.55 9.67
N ALA A 81 0.76 3.53 9.07
CA ALA A 81 0.54 3.25 7.65
C ALA A 81 -0.87 2.76 7.39
N ILE A 82 -1.49 2.09 8.34
CA ILE A 82 -2.84 1.58 8.23
C ILE A 82 -3.88 2.69 8.44
N ASP A 83 -3.59 3.63 9.32
CA ASP A 83 -4.45 4.76 9.56
C ASP A 83 -4.54 5.63 8.32
#